data_af7db4738f20d772d39cc9dae5b170c9
#
_entry.id   af7db4738f20d772d39cc9dae5b170c9
#
_cell.length_a   1.000
_cell.length_b   1.000
_cell.length_c   1.000
_cell.angle_alpha   90.00
_cell.angle_beta   90.00
_cell.angle_gamma   90.00
#
_symmetry.space_group_name_H-M   'P 1'
#
loop_
_entity.id
_entity.type
_entity.pdbx_description
1 polymer ?
#
loop_
_entity_poly.entity_id
_entity_poly.type
_entity_poly.pdbx_seq_one_letter_code
_entity_poly.pdbx_strand_id
1 'polypeptide(L)'
;MTAYRLTRRASLGLAAVPLLLPLARPARAQRLDRLVFQTDWRAQAEHGGYYQAVAAGLYRKAGIECEIRQGGPSLNIGQLLLTGRVDMTMSNSFEAFTYVREDAPFFTIGSIFQKDPQVLIGHPDTGFDGFEDLKGRTLLIGSGGRVTYWPYLRKKFGLRDEQLRPYTFNMAPFLADRNVVQQGFISSEPYSISKAIGRMPPYLLIADAGFSAYQTTIAISRKLAVEKRDLIQRFVDATLEGWAQYLKGGPATEAANALIKKANPEQTDDRIEYAIKVMNERGIVVSGDALQGGIGAMTDARWQGFYQSMVDVDVLPRGLDVARAYTLDFVNKGIGKPT
;
A
#
# COMPACT_ATOMS: atom_id res chain seq x y z
N MET A 1 -73.46 47.52 -65.48
CA MET A 1 -73.75 48.39 -64.35
C MET A 1 -73.19 47.83 -63.10
N THR A 2 -72.51 48.62 -62.35
CA THR A 2 -72.00 48.49 -61.01
C THR A 2 -70.66 47.78 -60.88
N ALA A 3 -69.62 48.59 -60.87
CA ALA A 3 -68.22 48.22 -60.50
C ALA A 3 -68.10 48.02 -59.02
N TYR A 4 -67.35 47.02 -58.63
CA TYR A 4 -66.78 46.86 -57.25
C TYR A 4 -65.25 46.88 -57.27
N ARG A 5 -64.67 47.82 -56.53
CA ARG A 5 -63.25 48.07 -56.36
C ARG A 5 -62.65 47.06 -55.38
N LEU A 6 -61.54 46.55 -55.79
CA LEU A 6 -60.66 45.70 -54.94
C LEU A 6 -59.87 46.58 -53.95
N THR A 7 -59.93 46.20 -52.68
CA THR A 7 -59.15 46.76 -51.56
C THR A 7 -57.85 45.99 -51.29
N ARG A 8 -56.89 46.73 -50.87
CA ARG A 8 -55.45 46.40 -50.65
C ARG A 8 -55.20 45.19 -49.76
N ARG A 9 -54.26 44.34 -50.18
CA ARG A 9 -53.63 43.29 -49.36
C ARG A 9 -52.70 43.97 -48.35
N ALA A 10 -52.92 43.59 -47.03
CA ALA A 10 -51.96 43.87 -45.96
C ALA A 10 -50.93 42.71 -45.91
N SER A 11 -49.68 43.04 -46.15
CA SER A 11 -48.55 42.09 -46.02
C SER A 11 -48.12 42.06 -44.56
N LEU A 12 -48.39 40.95 -43.86
CA LEU A 12 -47.80 40.65 -42.54
C LEU A 12 -46.36 40.15 -42.77
N GLY A 13 -45.38 40.99 -42.44
CA GLY A 13 -43.98 40.58 -42.37
C GLY A 13 -43.74 39.71 -41.15
N LEU A 14 -43.44 38.43 -41.34
CA LEU A 14 -42.89 37.55 -40.31
C LEU A 14 -41.42 37.93 -40.08
N ALA A 15 -41.13 38.54 -38.95
CA ALA A 15 -39.76 38.73 -38.47
C ALA A 15 -39.22 37.37 -37.95
N ALA A 16 -38.32 36.76 -38.71
CA ALA A 16 -37.57 35.59 -38.26
C ALA A 16 -36.54 36.00 -37.19
N VAL A 17 -36.79 35.68 -35.95
CA VAL A 17 -35.78 35.78 -34.85
C VAL A 17 -34.79 34.65 -35.03
N PRO A 18 -33.50 34.90 -35.23
CA PRO A 18 -32.51 33.82 -35.25
C PRO A 18 -32.35 33.23 -33.86
N LEU A 19 -32.80 31.99 -33.69
CA LEU A 19 -32.50 31.20 -32.49
C LEU A 19 -30.98 30.89 -32.47
N LEU A 20 -30.21 31.67 -31.71
CA LEU A 20 -28.81 31.39 -31.39
C LEU A 20 -28.79 30.17 -30.44
N LEU A 21 -28.74 28.96 -30.98
CA LEU A 21 -28.41 27.76 -30.25
C LEU A 21 -26.97 27.92 -29.78
N PRO A 22 -26.69 27.78 -28.46
CA PRO A 22 -25.31 27.75 -27.99
C PRO A 22 -24.64 26.52 -28.60
N LEU A 23 -23.64 26.72 -29.44
CA LEU A 23 -22.74 25.68 -29.91
C LEU A 23 -22.05 25.10 -28.67
N ALA A 24 -22.57 23.96 -28.18
CA ALA A 24 -21.90 23.17 -27.16
C ALA A 24 -20.51 22.83 -27.70
N ARG A 25 -19.48 23.52 -27.17
CA ARG A 25 -18.09 23.14 -27.44
C ARG A 25 -17.94 21.69 -27.08
N PRO A 26 -17.43 20.82 -27.97
CA PRO A 26 -17.16 19.44 -27.61
C PRO A 26 -16.22 19.47 -26.40
N ALA A 27 -16.66 18.84 -25.30
CA ALA A 27 -15.82 18.67 -24.16
C ALA A 27 -14.55 17.93 -24.62
N ARG A 28 -13.45 18.66 -24.69
CA ARG A 28 -12.16 18.11 -25.11
C ARG A 28 -11.88 17.01 -24.08
N ALA A 29 -11.94 15.75 -24.47
CA ALA A 29 -11.61 14.61 -23.60
C ALA A 29 -10.25 14.92 -22.96
N GLN A 30 -10.26 15.14 -21.65
CA GLN A 30 -9.05 15.49 -20.91
C GLN A 30 -8.10 14.30 -21.06
N ARG A 31 -6.96 14.51 -21.70
CA ARG A 31 -5.94 13.47 -21.84
C ARG A 31 -5.43 13.16 -20.44
N LEU A 32 -5.64 11.92 -20.00
CA LEU A 32 -5.17 11.45 -18.70
C LEU A 32 -3.64 11.26 -18.73
N ASP A 33 -2.99 11.65 -17.66
CA ASP A 33 -1.58 11.32 -17.44
C ASP A 33 -1.47 9.81 -17.09
N ARG A 34 -0.61 9.09 -17.78
CA ARG A 34 -0.42 7.66 -17.50
C ARG A 34 0.64 7.47 -16.42
N LEU A 35 0.34 6.61 -15.42
CA LEU A 35 1.26 6.18 -14.38
C LEU A 35 1.17 4.66 -14.19
N VAL A 36 2.32 4.04 -13.95
CA VAL A 36 2.45 2.62 -13.64
C VAL A 36 2.96 2.47 -12.22
N PHE A 37 2.13 1.87 -11.34
CA PHE A 37 2.46 1.55 -9.97
C PHE A 37 2.65 0.03 -9.80
N GLN A 38 3.78 -0.39 -9.25
CA GLN A 38 4.12 -1.80 -9.02
C GLN A 38 3.94 -2.14 -7.54
N THR A 39 3.11 -3.14 -7.23
CA THR A 39 3.08 -3.72 -5.87
C THR A 39 4.23 -4.72 -5.68
N ASP A 40 4.61 -4.98 -4.45
CA ASP A 40 5.70 -5.91 -4.11
C ASP A 40 5.26 -7.37 -4.15
N TRP A 41 3.96 -7.63 -4.05
CA TRP A 41 3.38 -8.97 -4.00
C TRP A 41 2.16 -9.10 -4.91
N ARG A 42 1.62 -10.33 -4.99
CA ARG A 42 0.36 -10.63 -5.69
C ARG A 42 -0.78 -9.81 -5.10
N ALA A 43 -1.77 -9.50 -5.93
CA ALA A 43 -2.93 -8.72 -5.51
C ALA A 43 -3.63 -9.35 -4.29
N GLN A 44 -3.84 -8.54 -3.25
CA GLN A 44 -4.48 -8.92 -2.00
C GLN A 44 -4.97 -7.69 -1.24
N ALA A 45 -5.64 -7.87 -0.10
CA ALA A 45 -6.24 -6.76 0.66
C ALA A 45 -5.21 -5.72 1.15
N GLU A 46 -3.95 -6.11 1.36
CA GLU A 46 -2.84 -5.23 1.71
C GLU A 46 -2.46 -4.25 0.60
N HIS A 47 -3.05 -4.40 -0.58
CA HIS A 47 -2.96 -3.46 -1.70
C HIS A 47 -4.30 -2.75 -1.96
N GLY A 48 -5.29 -2.98 -1.12
CA GLY A 48 -6.69 -2.65 -1.36
C GLY A 48 -6.95 -1.18 -1.64
N GLY A 49 -6.25 -0.25 -0.98
CA GLY A 49 -6.42 1.18 -1.23
C GLY A 49 -6.07 1.60 -2.65
N TYR A 50 -5.06 0.98 -3.27
CA TYR A 50 -4.70 1.25 -4.67
C TYR A 50 -5.81 0.76 -5.61
N TYR A 51 -6.32 -0.47 -5.39
CA TYR A 51 -7.44 -1.02 -6.16
C TYR A 51 -8.74 -0.23 -5.93
N GLN A 52 -8.96 0.28 -4.71
CA GLN A 52 -10.10 1.15 -4.39
C GLN A 52 -10.01 2.48 -5.15
N ALA A 53 -8.83 3.08 -5.23
CA ALA A 53 -8.63 4.31 -5.99
C ALA A 53 -8.91 4.12 -7.49
N VAL A 54 -8.59 2.94 -8.04
CA VAL A 54 -8.98 2.57 -9.41
C VAL A 54 -10.49 2.37 -9.52
N ALA A 55 -11.09 1.53 -8.66
CA ALA A 55 -12.50 1.16 -8.73
C ALA A 55 -13.46 2.33 -8.50
N ALA A 56 -13.13 3.21 -7.55
CA ALA A 56 -13.89 4.42 -7.26
C ALA A 56 -13.61 5.58 -8.25
N GLY A 57 -12.73 5.37 -9.21
CA GLY A 57 -12.36 6.39 -10.20
C GLY A 57 -11.60 7.59 -9.64
N LEU A 58 -10.96 7.46 -8.46
CA LEU A 58 -10.24 8.56 -7.81
C LEU A 58 -9.05 9.03 -8.66
N TYR A 59 -8.29 8.10 -9.22
CA TYR A 59 -7.20 8.44 -10.15
C TYR A 59 -7.72 9.16 -11.39
N ARG A 60 -8.83 8.69 -11.99
CA ARG A 60 -9.42 9.35 -13.17
C ARG A 60 -9.92 10.76 -12.86
N LYS A 61 -10.56 10.97 -11.70
CA LYS A 61 -10.94 12.31 -11.20
C LYS A 61 -9.71 13.21 -11.03
N ALA A 62 -8.58 12.65 -10.64
CA ALA A 62 -7.32 13.35 -10.53
C ALA A 62 -6.59 13.53 -11.87
N GLY A 63 -7.21 13.16 -13.00
CA GLY A 63 -6.62 13.26 -14.33
C GLY A 63 -5.55 12.20 -14.62
N ILE A 64 -5.61 11.05 -13.94
CA ILE A 64 -4.60 9.99 -14.02
C ILE A 64 -5.23 8.69 -14.54
N GLU A 65 -4.57 8.04 -15.48
CA GLU A 65 -4.77 6.64 -15.84
C GLU A 65 -3.68 5.81 -15.14
N CYS A 66 -4.04 5.21 -13.99
CA CYS A 66 -3.12 4.43 -13.18
C CYS A 66 -3.25 2.94 -13.48
N GLU A 67 -2.15 2.32 -13.89
CA GLU A 67 -2.00 0.88 -14.05
C GLU A 67 -1.37 0.29 -12.78
N ILE A 68 -2.10 -0.60 -12.06
CA ILE A 68 -1.55 -1.33 -10.92
C ILE A 68 -1.00 -2.67 -11.43
N ARG A 69 0.30 -2.88 -11.30
CA ARG A 69 0.96 -4.14 -11.61
C ARG A 69 1.23 -4.91 -10.33
N GLN A 70 0.79 -6.16 -10.29
CA GLN A 70 1.10 -7.01 -9.14
C GLN A 70 2.51 -7.58 -9.21
N GLY A 71 3.11 -7.75 -8.05
CA GLY A 71 4.42 -8.36 -7.87
C GLY A 71 4.38 -9.86 -7.61
N GLY A 72 5.40 -10.33 -6.92
CA GLY A 72 5.54 -11.72 -6.52
C GLY A 72 6.94 -12.04 -5.97
N PRO A 73 7.16 -13.25 -5.47
CA PRO A 73 8.35 -13.60 -4.67
C PRO A 73 9.69 -13.48 -5.40
N SER A 74 9.70 -13.43 -6.73
CA SER A 74 10.92 -13.38 -7.54
C SER A 74 11.13 -12.03 -8.24
N LEU A 75 10.31 -11.01 -7.92
CA LEU A 75 10.37 -9.72 -8.58
C LEU A 75 11.46 -8.82 -7.97
N ASN A 76 12.38 -8.36 -8.80
CA ASN A 76 13.34 -7.32 -8.40
C ASN A 76 12.76 -5.93 -8.67
N ILE A 77 12.13 -5.36 -7.66
CA ILE A 77 11.42 -4.07 -7.73
C ILE A 77 12.38 -2.92 -8.02
N GLY A 78 13.55 -2.89 -7.37
CA GLY A 78 14.56 -1.86 -7.57
C GLY A 78 15.03 -1.80 -9.04
N GLN A 79 15.16 -2.94 -9.70
CA GLN A 79 15.53 -3.01 -11.12
C GLN A 79 14.41 -2.44 -12.02
N LEU A 80 13.14 -2.62 -11.67
CA LEU A 80 12.03 -2.05 -12.45
C LEU A 80 12.01 -0.54 -12.40
N LEU A 81 12.28 0.05 -11.23
CA LEU A 81 12.45 1.50 -11.07
C LEU A 81 13.67 2.02 -11.86
N LEU A 82 14.82 1.37 -11.73
CA LEU A 82 16.05 1.75 -12.43
C LEU A 82 15.91 1.79 -13.94
N THR A 83 15.19 0.81 -14.48
CA THR A 83 14.96 0.69 -15.94
C THR A 83 13.80 1.54 -16.45
N GLY A 84 13.11 2.27 -15.56
CA GLY A 84 11.93 3.08 -15.93
C GLY A 84 10.75 2.26 -16.47
N ARG A 85 10.68 0.96 -16.18
CA ARG A 85 9.55 0.10 -16.57
C ARG A 85 8.30 0.38 -15.76
N VAL A 86 8.47 0.99 -14.59
CA VAL A 86 7.42 1.47 -13.71
C VAL A 86 7.80 2.86 -13.20
N ASP A 87 6.80 3.67 -12.89
CA ASP A 87 7.00 5.03 -12.40
C ASP A 87 7.23 5.04 -10.88
N MET A 88 6.53 4.16 -10.17
CA MET A 88 6.58 4.04 -8.70
C MET A 88 6.39 2.59 -8.28
N THR A 89 6.86 2.27 -7.07
CA THR A 89 6.70 0.93 -6.49
C THR A 89 6.32 0.98 -5.02
N MET A 90 5.74 -0.12 -4.53
CA MET A 90 5.76 -0.40 -3.09
C MET A 90 7.17 -0.69 -2.63
N SER A 91 7.47 -0.30 -1.39
CA SER A 91 8.76 -0.47 -0.75
C SER A 91 8.59 -0.49 0.78
N ASN A 92 9.67 -0.34 1.53
CA ASN A 92 9.69 -0.22 2.98
C ASN A 92 10.88 0.63 3.44
N SER A 93 10.93 0.96 4.75
CA SER A 93 12.01 1.78 5.31
C SER A 93 13.40 1.18 5.12
N PHE A 94 13.52 -0.14 5.22
CA PHE A 94 14.81 -0.81 5.09
C PHE A 94 15.36 -0.68 3.66
N GLU A 95 14.49 -0.85 2.68
CA GLU A 95 14.85 -0.71 1.27
C GLU A 95 15.19 0.74 0.91
N ALA A 96 14.48 1.72 1.52
CA ALA A 96 14.84 3.13 1.37
C ALA A 96 16.27 3.44 1.86
N PHE A 97 16.71 2.85 2.96
CA PHE A 97 18.09 2.96 3.41
C PHE A 97 19.09 2.23 2.51
N THR A 98 18.68 1.13 1.89
CA THR A 98 19.48 0.45 0.88
C THR A 98 19.70 1.34 -0.34
N TYR A 99 18.68 2.07 -0.80
CA TYR A 99 18.84 3.06 -1.87
C TYR A 99 19.88 4.14 -1.50
N VAL A 100 19.85 4.64 -0.27
CA VAL A 100 20.86 5.63 0.18
C VAL A 100 22.26 5.04 0.22
N ARG A 101 22.42 3.84 0.77
CA ARG A 101 23.70 3.14 0.87
C ARG A 101 24.34 2.87 -0.50
N GLU A 102 23.51 2.55 -1.48
CA GLU A 102 23.92 2.23 -2.86
C GLU A 102 23.96 3.45 -3.78
N ASP A 103 23.73 4.66 -3.23
CA ASP A 103 23.61 5.91 -3.97
C ASP A 103 22.57 5.84 -5.13
N ALA A 104 21.55 5.01 -4.96
CA ALA A 104 20.48 4.89 -5.94
C ALA A 104 19.59 6.15 -5.94
N PRO A 105 19.09 6.61 -7.10
CA PRO A 105 18.36 7.88 -7.22
C PRO A 105 16.89 7.77 -6.80
N PHE A 106 16.59 6.97 -5.78
CA PHE A 106 15.23 6.71 -5.29
C PHE A 106 15.05 7.21 -3.87
N PHE A 107 13.79 7.41 -3.48
CA PHE A 107 13.40 7.77 -2.12
C PHE A 107 11.91 7.50 -1.89
N THR A 108 11.50 7.51 -0.63
CA THR A 108 10.12 7.28 -0.19
C THR A 108 9.35 8.60 -0.12
N ILE A 109 8.10 8.61 -0.60
CA ILE A 109 7.21 9.77 -0.62
C ILE A 109 5.96 9.61 0.25
N GLY A 110 5.77 8.46 0.88
CA GLY A 110 4.64 8.20 1.79
C GLY A 110 4.69 6.77 2.33
N SER A 111 4.05 6.55 3.48
CA SER A 111 3.97 5.23 4.11
C SER A 111 2.54 4.86 4.46
N ILE A 112 1.99 3.88 3.78
CA ILE A 112 0.62 3.43 4.05
C ILE A 112 0.55 2.70 5.39
N PHE A 113 1.43 1.73 5.63
CA PHE A 113 1.42 0.96 6.87
C PHE A 113 2.29 1.62 7.92
N GLN A 114 1.63 1.99 9.01
CA GLN A 114 2.27 2.55 10.19
C GLN A 114 2.87 1.50 11.10
N LYS A 115 2.41 0.25 11.00
CA LYS A 115 3.03 -0.91 11.64
C LYS A 115 3.43 -1.91 10.58
N ASP A 116 4.62 -2.48 10.72
CA ASP A 116 5.01 -3.64 9.93
C ASP A 116 4.05 -4.80 10.26
N PRO A 117 3.30 -5.35 9.30
CA PRO A 117 2.31 -6.39 9.54
C PRO A 117 2.91 -7.77 9.74
N GLN A 118 4.23 -7.91 9.75
CA GLN A 118 4.89 -9.19 9.91
C GLN A 118 4.68 -9.76 11.30
N VAL A 119 4.35 -11.05 11.34
CA VAL A 119 4.11 -11.83 12.56
C VAL A 119 4.97 -13.08 12.59
N LEU A 120 5.24 -13.56 13.80
CA LEU A 120 5.71 -14.91 14.06
C LEU A 120 4.55 -15.71 14.61
N ILE A 121 4.20 -16.82 13.94
CA ILE A 121 3.00 -17.61 14.21
C ILE A 121 3.44 -18.93 14.85
N GLY A 122 2.91 -19.23 16.03
CA GLY A 122 3.12 -20.48 16.74
C GLY A 122 1.91 -21.41 16.68
N HIS A 123 2.06 -22.59 17.27
CA HIS A 123 0.94 -23.51 17.43
C HIS A 123 0.16 -23.24 18.71
N PRO A 124 -1.18 -23.42 18.69
CA PRO A 124 -1.98 -23.42 19.92
C PRO A 124 -1.51 -24.47 20.91
N ASP A 125 -1.65 -24.19 22.20
CA ASP A 125 -1.34 -25.10 23.30
C ASP A 125 0.13 -25.56 23.36
N THR A 126 1.05 -24.69 22.91
CA THR A 126 2.50 -24.96 22.95
C THR A 126 3.26 -23.98 23.85
N GLY A 127 2.55 -23.15 24.62
CA GLY A 127 3.18 -22.09 25.43
C GLY A 127 3.88 -21.06 24.56
N PHE A 128 3.18 -20.58 23.52
CA PHE A 128 3.67 -19.55 22.61
C PHE A 128 2.87 -18.27 22.85
N ASP A 129 3.29 -17.47 23.83
CA ASP A 129 2.58 -16.29 24.30
C ASP A 129 3.41 -15.00 24.19
N GLY A 130 4.74 -15.13 24.05
CA GLY A 130 5.65 -13.99 23.97
C GLY A 130 6.92 -14.25 23.15
N PHE A 131 7.68 -13.18 22.88
CA PHE A 131 8.93 -13.28 22.10
C PHE A 131 10.03 -14.12 22.81
N GLU A 132 9.98 -14.26 24.12
CA GLU A 132 10.90 -15.11 24.88
C GLU A 132 10.67 -16.60 24.56
N ASP A 133 9.46 -16.98 24.18
CA ASP A 133 9.09 -18.36 23.83
C ASP A 133 9.64 -18.81 22.47
N LEU A 134 10.27 -17.89 21.72
CA LEU A 134 11.00 -18.22 20.50
C LEU A 134 12.29 -18.99 20.77
N LYS A 135 12.81 -18.94 22.00
CA LYS A 135 14.05 -19.66 22.38
C LYS A 135 13.87 -21.17 22.24
N GLY A 136 14.79 -21.82 21.54
CA GLY A 136 14.76 -23.27 21.32
C GLY A 136 13.77 -23.76 20.26
N ARG A 137 12.95 -22.89 19.66
CA ARG A 137 12.05 -23.24 18.56
C ARG A 137 12.73 -23.14 17.21
N THR A 138 12.26 -23.92 16.25
CA THR A 138 12.62 -23.75 14.83
C THR A 138 11.82 -22.61 14.21
N LEU A 139 12.50 -21.67 13.56
CA LEU A 139 11.89 -20.47 12.99
C LEU A 139 11.96 -20.52 11.46
N LEU A 140 10.81 -20.60 10.79
CA LEU A 140 10.72 -20.51 9.34
C LEU A 140 10.64 -19.03 8.95
N ILE A 141 11.75 -18.48 8.46
CA ILE A 141 11.85 -17.09 8.04
C ILE A 141 12.39 -17.00 6.61
N GLY A 142 11.69 -16.23 5.77
CA GLY A 142 12.07 -15.97 4.39
C GLY A 142 13.33 -15.08 4.28
N SER A 143 13.93 -15.04 3.11
CA SER A 143 15.18 -14.30 2.86
C SER A 143 15.08 -12.83 3.26
N GLY A 144 13.98 -12.14 2.95
CA GLY A 144 13.75 -10.74 3.35
C GLY A 144 13.75 -10.55 4.86
N GLY A 145 13.02 -11.39 5.62
CA GLY A 145 12.97 -11.30 7.07
C GLY A 145 14.31 -11.54 7.75
N ARG A 146 15.14 -12.42 7.15
CA ARG A 146 16.48 -12.73 7.67
C ARG A 146 17.44 -11.56 7.65
N VAL A 147 17.29 -10.64 6.71
CA VAL A 147 18.15 -9.46 6.58
C VAL A 147 17.52 -8.18 7.13
N THR A 148 16.25 -8.22 7.55
CA THR A 148 15.54 -7.07 8.11
C THR A 148 15.30 -7.21 9.60
N TYR A 149 14.21 -7.85 10.02
CA TYR A 149 13.80 -7.90 11.42
C TYR A 149 14.49 -9.01 12.25
N TRP A 150 15.02 -10.05 11.61
CA TRP A 150 15.67 -11.14 12.36
C TRP A 150 16.88 -10.69 13.18
N PRO A 151 17.85 -9.90 12.65
CA PRO A 151 18.97 -9.41 13.46
C PRO A 151 18.49 -8.60 14.66
N TYR A 152 17.41 -7.81 14.51
CA TYR A 152 16.79 -7.07 15.60
C TYR A 152 16.24 -8.01 16.68
N LEU A 153 15.41 -8.99 16.30
CA LEU A 153 14.85 -9.97 17.25
C LEU A 153 15.94 -10.79 17.91
N ARG A 154 16.93 -11.25 17.15
CA ARG A 154 18.07 -12.02 17.65
C ARG A 154 18.79 -11.27 18.74
N LYS A 155 19.16 -10.02 18.53
CA LYS A 155 19.86 -9.20 19.53
C LYS A 155 18.98 -8.90 20.73
N LYS A 156 17.72 -8.54 20.50
CA LYS A 156 16.81 -8.15 21.56
C LYS A 156 16.43 -9.30 22.51
N PHE A 157 16.20 -10.49 21.97
CA PHE A 157 15.70 -11.66 22.73
C PHE A 157 16.73 -12.76 22.90
N GLY A 158 17.99 -12.56 22.48
CA GLY A 158 19.05 -13.56 22.61
C GLY A 158 18.82 -14.82 21.78
N LEU A 159 18.20 -14.68 20.60
CA LEU A 159 17.94 -15.78 19.68
C LEU A 159 19.21 -16.15 18.91
N ARG A 160 19.23 -17.34 18.27
CA ARG A 160 20.39 -17.89 17.60
C ARG A 160 20.10 -18.24 16.15
N ASP A 161 21.09 -18.05 15.26
CA ASP A 161 20.93 -18.31 13.82
C ASP A 161 20.68 -19.80 13.50
N GLU A 162 21.12 -20.72 14.38
CA GLU A 162 20.86 -22.15 14.25
C GLU A 162 19.37 -22.53 14.30
N GLN A 163 18.52 -21.64 14.85
CA GLN A 163 17.07 -21.81 14.87
C GLN A 163 16.42 -21.57 13.51
N LEU A 164 17.10 -20.85 12.59
CA LEU A 164 16.52 -20.47 11.31
C LEU A 164 16.45 -21.63 10.34
N ARG A 165 15.31 -21.73 9.65
CA ARG A 165 15.13 -22.53 8.44
C ARG A 165 14.51 -21.68 7.35
N PRO A 166 14.74 -21.97 6.08
CA PRO A 166 14.14 -21.24 4.97
C PRO A 166 12.61 -21.37 5.01
N TYR A 167 11.92 -20.23 4.91
CA TYR A 167 10.50 -20.21 4.62
C TYR A 167 10.28 -19.97 3.12
N THR A 168 9.64 -20.92 2.47
CA THR A 168 9.38 -20.92 1.02
C THR A 168 7.91 -20.65 0.69
N PHE A 169 7.19 -20.00 1.61
CA PHE A 169 5.75 -19.71 1.50
C PHE A 169 4.87 -20.98 1.44
N ASN A 170 5.38 -22.09 1.98
CA ASN A 170 4.66 -23.34 2.14
C ASN A 170 4.44 -23.63 3.63
N MET A 171 3.19 -23.81 4.04
CA MET A 171 2.79 -24.06 5.43
C MET A 171 3.02 -25.52 5.87
N ALA A 172 3.29 -26.46 4.96
CA ALA A 172 3.39 -27.88 5.32
C ALA A 172 4.42 -28.18 6.43
N PRO A 173 5.63 -27.58 6.44
CA PRO A 173 6.58 -27.79 7.54
C PRO A 173 6.05 -27.28 8.89
N PHE A 174 5.33 -26.17 8.91
CA PHE A 174 4.69 -25.66 10.13
C PHE A 174 3.61 -26.62 10.61
N LEU A 175 2.73 -27.09 9.72
CA LEU A 175 1.63 -28.00 10.09
C LEU A 175 2.12 -29.36 10.59
N ALA A 176 3.31 -29.80 10.15
CA ALA A 176 3.90 -31.11 10.51
C ALA A 176 4.59 -31.12 11.88
N ASP A 177 5.09 -29.98 12.37
CA ASP A 177 5.86 -29.92 13.62
C ASP A 177 5.38 -28.77 14.52
N ARG A 178 4.85 -29.10 15.67
CA ARG A 178 4.31 -28.15 16.64
C ARG A 178 5.36 -27.27 17.32
N ASN A 179 6.66 -27.60 17.22
CA ASN A 179 7.76 -26.76 17.71
C ASN A 179 8.19 -25.68 16.68
N VAL A 180 7.66 -25.74 15.48
CA VAL A 180 7.96 -24.76 14.43
C VAL A 180 7.14 -23.49 14.64
N VAL A 181 7.80 -22.36 14.49
CA VAL A 181 7.20 -21.02 14.39
C VAL A 181 7.41 -20.52 12.97
N GLN A 182 6.37 -19.96 12.35
CA GLN A 182 6.42 -19.51 10.97
C GLN A 182 6.23 -18.01 10.87
N GLN A 183 7.00 -17.37 9.99
CA GLN A 183 6.73 -16.02 9.53
C GLN A 183 5.38 -15.93 8.79
N GLY A 184 4.73 -14.77 8.89
CA GLY A 184 3.56 -14.44 8.08
C GLY A 184 3.24 -12.96 8.15
N PHE A 185 2.24 -12.54 7.41
CA PHE A 185 1.57 -11.25 7.57
C PHE A 185 0.28 -11.46 8.37
N ILE A 186 0.02 -10.58 9.34
CA ILE A 186 -1.14 -10.70 10.24
C ILE A 186 -2.47 -10.79 9.49
N SER A 187 -2.55 -10.19 8.32
CA SER A 187 -3.71 -10.15 7.43
C SER A 187 -3.85 -11.37 6.51
N SER A 188 -2.90 -12.32 6.52
CA SER A 188 -2.86 -13.42 5.56
C SER A 188 -2.67 -14.79 6.22
N GLU A 189 -1.45 -15.13 6.68
CA GLU A 189 -1.08 -16.47 7.13
C GLU A 189 -1.87 -16.95 8.35
N PRO A 190 -2.16 -16.12 9.39
CA PRO A 190 -2.95 -16.62 10.53
C PRO A 190 -4.33 -17.11 10.10
N TYR A 191 -4.96 -16.42 9.14
CA TYR A 191 -6.23 -16.87 8.57
C TYR A 191 -6.10 -18.21 7.83
N SER A 192 -5.10 -18.33 6.94
CA SER A 192 -4.87 -19.55 6.17
C SER A 192 -4.58 -20.76 7.08
N ILE A 193 -3.77 -20.55 8.12
CA ILE A 193 -3.47 -21.57 9.12
C ILE A 193 -4.74 -21.91 9.91
N SER A 194 -5.56 -20.92 10.29
CA SER A 194 -6.80 -21.19 11.03
C SER A 194 -7.76 -22.11 10.27
N LYS A 195 -7.83 -21.98 8.95
CA LYS A 195 -8.61 -22.90 8.11
C LYS A 195 -8.03 -24.32 8.09
N ALA A 196 -6.70 -24.44 8.15
CA ALA A 196 -6.03 -25.74 8.15
C ALA A 196 -6.13 -26.48 9.48
N ILE A 197 -6.07 -25.75 10.63
CA ILE A 197 -6.06 -26.36 11.97
C ILE A 197 -7.39 -26.22 12.74
N GLY A 198 -8.39 -25.57 12.15
CA GLY A 198 -9.73 -25.40 12.72
C GLY A 198 -9.86 -24.31 13.80
N ARG A 199 -8.79 -23.56 14.11
CA ARG A 199 -8.80 -22.45 15.07
C ARG A 199 -7.70 -21.43 14.78
N MET A 200 -7.86 -20.17 15.27
CA MET A 200 -6.86 -19.15 15.12
C MET A 200 -5.56 -19.53 15.86
N PRO A 201 -4.40 -19.53 15.18
CA PRO A 201 -3.12 -19.74 15.83
C PRO A 201 -2.72 -18.50 16.65
N PRO A 202 -1.95 -18.63 17.74
CA PRO A 202 -1.29 -17.51 18.40
C PRO A 202 -0.22 -16.91 17.48
N TYR A 203 -0.07 -15.59 17.54
CA TYR A 203 0.96 -14.89 16.79
C TYR A 203 1.49 -13.68 17.54
N LEU A 204 2.75 -13.34 17.27
CA LEU A 204 3.44 -12.18 17.81
C LEU A 204 3.67 -11.17 16.69
N LEU A 205 3.11 -9.96 16.79
CA LEU A 205 3.36 -8.89 15.83
C LEU A 205 4.75 -8.30 16.10
N ILE A 206 5.64 -8.35 15.12
CA ILE A 206 7.04 -7.91 15.27
C ILE A 206 7.13 -6.41 15.61
N ALA A 207 6.21 -5.60 15.11
CA ALA A 207 6.11 -4.20 15.48
C ALA A 207 5.87 -3.98 16.98
N ASP A 208 5.15 -4.88 17.67
CA ASP A 208 4.91 -4.79 19.12
C ASP A 208 6.19 -5.08 19.92
N ALA A 209 7.21 -5.69 19.30
CA ALA A 209 8.56 -5.78 19.87
C ALA A 209 9.38 -4.49 19.73
N GLY A 210 8.82 -3.43 19.19
CA GLY A 210 9.51 -2.15 18.97
C GLY A 210 10.23 -2.04 17.60
N PHE A 211 9.99 -2.96 16.69
CA PHE A 211 10.46 -2.85 15.30
C PHE A 211 9.59 -1.82 14.56
N SER A 212 10.03 -0.56 14.57
CA SER A 212 9.23 0.61 14.18
C SER A 212 9.30 0.97 12.68
N ALA A 213 9.61 0.00 11.82
CA ALA A 213 9.69 0.21 10.37
C ALA A 213 8.38 0.78 9.80
N TYR A 214 8.48 1.69 8.85
CA TYR A 214 7.40 1.96 7.91
C TYR A 214 7.34 0.84 6.86
N GLN A 215 6.13 0.41 6.51
CA GLN A 215 5.90 -0.65 5.53
C GLN A 215 4.87 -0.19 4.49
N THR A 216 4.83 -0.89 3.34
CA THR A 216 3.95 -0.48 2.23
C THR A 216 4.16 1.00 1.88
N THR A 217 5.44 1.40 1.81
CA THR A 217 5.82 2.75 1.41
C THR A 217 5.73 2.91 -0.12
N ILE A 218 5.70 4.14 -0.58
CA ILE A 218 5.71 4.47 -2.01
C ILE A 218 7.10 5.00 -2.37
N ALA A 219 7.84 4.25 -3.18
CA ALA A 219 9.16 4.65 -3.69
C ALA A 219 9.09 5.16 -5.13
N ILE A 220 9.88 6.19 -5.42
CA ILE A 220 9.91 6.89 -6.71
C ILE A 220 11.33 7.41 -6.99
N SER A 221 11.64 7.67 -8.27
CA SER A 221 12.89 8.37 -8.61
C SER A 221 12.82 9.86 -8.23
N ARG A 222 13.95 10.40 -7.72
CA ARG A 222 14.06 11.85 -7.41
C ARG A 222 13.74 12.72 -8.62
N LYS A 223 14.21 12.28 -9.81
CA LYS A 223 13.95 12.98 -11.06
C LYS A 223 12.44 13.13 -11.32
N LEU A 224 11.68 12.03 -11.27
CA LEU A 224 10.25 12.05 -11.55
C LEU A 224 9.48 12.90 -10.54
N ALA A 225 9.86 12.83 -9.25
CA ALA A 225 9.24 13.61 -8.19
C ALA A 225 9.42 15.13 -8.39
N VAL A 226 10.54 15.56 -8.97
CA VAL A 226 10.80 16.98 -9.29
C VAL A 226 10.09 17.38 -10.57
N GLU A 227 10.29 16.65 -11.66
CA GLU A 227 9.80 16.99 -12.99
C GLU A 227 8.27 16.96 -13.10
N LYS A 228 7.60 16.08 -12.31
CA LYS A 228 6.15 15.89 -12.36
C LYS A 228 5.49 16.03 -10.98
N ARG A 229 5.98 16.97 -10.16
CA ARG A 229 5.54 17.15 -8.76
C ARG A 229 4.02 17.18 -8.60
N ASP A 230 3.30 17.93 -9.43
CA ASP A 230 1.84 18.04 -9.39
C ASP A 230 1.16 16.68 -9.68
N LEU A 231 1.61 15.98 -10.71
CA LEU A 231 1.10 14.65 -11.06
C LEU A 231 1.29 13.65 -9.90
N ILE A 232 2.48 13.66 -9.28
CA ILE A 232 2.80 12.78 -8.15
C ILE A 232 1.94 13.14 -6.94
N GLN A 233 1.72 14.43 -6.68
CA GLN A 233 0.83 14.84 -5.59
C GLN A 233 -0.59 14.35 -5.80
N ARG A 234 -1.16 14.52 -7.01
CA ARG A 234 -2.50 14.03 -7.34
C ARG A 234 -2.61 12.50 -7.20
N PHE A 235 -1.56 11.77 -7.57
CA PHE A 235 -1.50 10.31 -7.37
C PHE A 235 -1.51 9.95 -5.90
N VAL A 236 -0.67 10.60 -5.07
CA VAL A 236 -0.60 10.34 -3.63
C VAL A 236 -1.95 10.64 -2.99
N ASP A 237 -2.52 11.82 -3.22
CA ASP A 237 -3.81 12.21 -2.63
C ASP A 237 -4.93 11.22 -2.98
N ALA A 238 -5.04 10.81 -4.26
CA ALA A 238 -6.01 9.81 -4.70
C ALA A 238 -5.76 8.42 -4.08
N THR A 239 -4.52 8.04 -3.88
CA THR A 239 -4.13 6.79 -3.22
C THR A 239 -4.57 6.79 -1.75
N LEU A 240 -4.27 7.87 -1.02
CA LEU A 240 -4.61 8.00 0.41
C LEU A 240 -6.12 8.01 0.62
N GLU A 241 -6.87 8.71 -0.26
CA GLU A 241 -8.34 8.66 -0.26
C GLU A 241 -8.85 7.24 -0.55
N GLY A 242 -8.23 6.54 -1.51
CA GLY A 242 -8.54 5.14 -1.79
C GLY A 242 -8.36 4.24 -0.57
N TRP A 243 -7.29 4.42 0.20
CA TRP A 243 -7.08 3.70 1.45
C TRP A 243 -8.10 4.07 2.52
N ALA A 244 -8.43 5.36 2.68
CA ALA A 244 -9.45 5.81 3.62
C ALA A 244 -10.84 5.19 3.33
N GLN A 245 -11.16 5.00 2.04
CA GLN A 245 -12.38 4.33 1.64
C GLN A 245 -12.30 2.81 1.82
N TYR A 246 -11.18 2.18 1.46
CA TYR A 246 -11.00 0.73 1.52
C TYR A 246 -11.09 0.18 2.94
N LEU A 247 -10.54 0.89 3.91
CA LEU A 247 -10.58 0.47 5.32
C LEU A 247 -11.99 0.45 5.92
N LYS A 248 -12.99 1.06 5.28
CA LYS A 248 -14.39 0.98 5.71
C LYS A 248 -14.97 -0.43 5.53
N GLY A 249 -14.44 -1.20 4.58
CA GLY A 249 -14.93 -2.54 4.26
C GLY A 249 -16.36 -2.56 3.69
N GLY A 250 -16.96 -3.76 3.64
CA GLY A 250 -18.34 -3.96 3.22
C GLY A 250 -18.62 -3.52 1.77
N PRO A 251 -19.86 -3.08 1.46
CA PRO A 251 -20.27 -2.76 0.09
C PRO A 251 -19.43 -1.69 -0.61
N ALA A 252 -18.81 -0.78 0.16
CA ALA A 252 -17.97 0.27 -0.40
C ALA A 252 -16.71 -0.26 -1.09
N THR A 253 -16.30 -1.49 -0.79
CA THR A 253 -15.06 -2.11 -1.30
C THR A 253 -15.29 -3.22 -2.32
N GLU A 254 -16.53 -3.61 -2.60
CA GLU A 254 -16.85 -4.74 -3.50
C GLU A 254 -16.20 -4.63 -4.87
N ALA A 255 -16.23 -3.45 -5.49
CA ALA A 255 -15.62 -3.23 -6.81
C ALA A 255 -14.09 -3.38 -6.76
N ALA A 256 -13.44 -2.90 -5.71
CA ALA A 256 -12.01 -3.06 -5.49
C ALA A 256 -11.64 -4.53 -5.24
N ASN A 257 -12.43 -5.22 -4.41
CA ASN A 257 -12.25 -6.64 -4.11
C ASN A 257 -12.43 -7.51 -5.35
N ALA A 258 -13.37 -7.16 -6.24
CA ALA A 258 -13.53 -7.82 -7.54
C ALA A 258 -12.27 -7.68 -8.42
N LEU A 259 -11.63 -6.51 -8.44
CA LEU A 259 -10.37 -6.31 -9.14
C LEU A 259 -9.23 -7.12 -8.52
N ILE A 260 -9.13 -7.18 -7.20
CA ILE A 260 -8.15 -8.00 -6.48
C ILE A 260 -8.34 -9.48 -6.83
N LYS A 261 -9.55 -10.02 -6.73
CA LYS A 261 -9.86 -11.42 -7.07
C LYS A 261 -9.61 -11.74 -8.53
N LYS A 262 -9.87 -10.79 -9.43
CA LYS A 262 -9.55 -10.94 -10.86
C LYS A 262 -8.03 -11.03 -11.10
N ALA A 263 -7.23 -10.24 -10.40
CA ALA A 263 -5.78 -10.24 -10.53
C ALA A 263 -5.14 -11.44 -9.81
N ASN A 264 -5.74 -11.89 -8.69
CA ASN A 264 -5.27 -13.04 -7.91
C ASN A 264 -6.47 -13.91 -7.49
N PRO A 265 -6.78 -14.98 -8.25
CA PRO A 265 -7.90 -15.88 -7.96
C PRO A 265 -7.81 -16.68 -6.64
N GLU A 266 -6.65 -16.67 -5.97
CA GLU A 266 -6.48 -17.27 -4.63
C GLU A 266 -7.17 -16.44 -3.53
N GLN A 267 -7.58 -15.20 -3.82
CA GLN A 267 -8.30 -14.34 -2.88
C GLN A 267 -9.78 -14.68 -2.88
N THR A 268 -10.33 -14.83 -1.66
CA THR A 268 -11.75 -15.06 -1.42
C THR A 268 -12.32 -13.89 -0.60
N ASP A 269 -13.64 -13.71 -0.60
CA ASP A 269 -14.27 -12.59 0.12
C ASP A 269 -14.01 -12.67 1.63
N ASP A 270 -14.13 -13.85 2.22
CA ASP A 270 -13.87 -14.09 3.65
C ASP A 270 -12.41 -13.81 4.04
N ARG A 271 -11.45 -14.09 3.14
CA ARG A 271 -10.03 -13.77 3.34
C ARG A 271 -9.79 -12.27 3.30
N ILE A 272 -10.40 -11.58 2.34
CA ILE A 272 -10.30 -10.13 2.19
C ILE A 272 -10.95 -9.42 3.39
N GLU A 273 -12.14 -9.86 3.81
CA GLU A 273 -12.83 -9.33 4.98
C GLU A 273 -12.01 -9.49 6.26
N TYR A 274 -11.43 -10.67 6.48
CA TYR A 274 -10.50 -10.91 7.58
C TYR A 274 -9.34 -9.93 7.55
N ALA A 275 -8.72 -9.73 6.40
CA ALA A 275 -7.57 -8.84 6.24
C ALA A 275 -7.92 -7.38 6.56
N ILE A 276 -9.03 -6.86 6.02
CA ILE A 276 -9.51 -5.50 6.32
C ILE A 276 -9.79 -5.35 7.82
N LYS A 277 -10.48 -6.32 8.42
CA LYS A 277 -10.80 -6.32 9.84
C LYS A 277 -9.53 -6.23 10.69
N VAL A 278 -8.57 -7.12 10.47
CA VAL A 278 -7.36 -7.18 11.30
C VAL A 278 -6.43 -5.97 11.08
N MET A 279 -6.38 -5.42 9.86
CA MET A 279 -5.63 -4.19 9.61
C MET A 279 -6.18 -3.02 10.42
N ASN A 280 -7.51 -2.92 10.55
CA ASN A 280 -8.17 -1.90 11.39
C ASN A 280 -7.95 -2.16 12.88
N GLU A 281 -8.24 -3.36 13.37
CA GLU A 281 -8.15 -3.72 14.80
C GLU A 281 -6.73 -3.57 15.35
N ARG A 282 -5.71 -3.86 14.54
CA ARG A 282 -4.30 -3.77 14.95
C ARG A 282 -3.66 -2.42 14.61
N GLY A 283 -4.41 -1.52 13.98
CA GLY A 283 -3.93 -0.19 13.59
C GLY A 283 -2.76 -0.27 12.60
N ILE A 284 -2.82 -1.19 11.64
CA ILE A 284 -1.73 -1.35 10.67
C ILE A 284 -1.58 -0.08 9.83
N VAL A 285 -2.69 0.50 9.37
CA VAL A 285 -2.71 1.72 8.55
C VAL A 285 -2.92 2.96 9.39
N VAL A 286 -3.92 2.93 10.30
CA VAL A 286 -4.33 4.10 11.08
C VAL A 286 -3.83 3.95 12.52
N SER A 287 -2.59 4.33 12.74
CA SER A 287 -1.94 4.42 14.06
C SER A 287 -0.72 5.34 13.95
N GLY A 288 0.07 5.48 15.00
CA GLY A 288 1.33 6.24 14.99
C GLY A 288 1.17 7.62 14.36
N ASP A 289 2.02 7.93 13.36
CA ASP A 289 2.04 9.25 12.72
C ASP A 289 0.76 9.55 11.94
N ALA A 290 0.04 8.51 11.47
CA ALA A 290 -1.23 8.70 10.76
C ALA A 290 -2.34 9.29 11.62
N LEU A 291 -2.26 9.18 12.94
CA LEU A 291 -3.23 9.81 13.87
C LEU A 291 -3.19 11.34 13.80
N GLN A 292 -2.05 11.92 13.45
CA GLN A 292 -1.85 13.35 13.31
C GLN A 292 -1.80 13.80 11.84
N GLY A 293 -1.03 13.10 11.01
CA GLY A 293 -0.79 13.47 9.63
C GLY A 293 -1.77 12.88 8.61
N GLY A 294 -2.65 11.95 9.00
CA GLY A 294 -3.48 11.18 8.10
C GLY A 294 -2.77 9.95 7.50
N ILE A 295 -3.48 9.16 6.72
CA ILE A 295 -2.91 7.99 6.02
C ILE A 295 -1.73 8.47 5.16
N GLY A 296 -0.69 7.67 5.09
CA GLY A 296 0.52 8.01 4.34
C GLY A 296 1.56 8.80 5.15
N ALA A 297 1.23 9.25 6.36
CA ALA A 297 2.08 10.11 7.17
C ALA A 297 3.43 9.48 7.51
N MET A 298 4.45 10.34 7.60
CA MET A 298 5.80 10.01 8.04
C MET A 298 6.37 11.17 8.85
N THR A 299 7.34 10.87 9.74
CA THR A 299 8.06 11.87 10.53
C THR A 299 9.57 11.64 10.50
N ASP A 300 10.34 12.71 10.58
CA ASP A 300 11.81 12.64 10.67
C ASP A 300 12.25 11.85 11.91
N ALA A 301 11.58 12.06 13.03
CA ALA A 301 11.88 11.38 14.28
C ALA A 301 11.78 9.86 14.15
N ARG A 302 10.77 9.36 13.44
CA ARG A 302 10.60 7.92 13.24
C ARG A 302 11.60 7.34 12.25
N TRP A 303 11.91 8.04 11.17
CA TRP A 303 12.97 7.63 10.24
C TRP A 303 14.32 7.52 10.95
N GLN A 304 14.70 8.54 11.74
CA GLN A 304 15.94 8.54 12.52
C GLN A 304 15.94 7.43 13.58
N GLY A 305 14.84 7.26 14.32
CA GLY A 305 14.72 6.23 15.35
C GLY A 305 14.82 4.81 14.79
N PHE A 306 14.17 4.54 13.66
CA PHE A 306 14.28 3.24 12.98
C PHE A 306 15.71 3.01 12.46
N TYR A 307 16.32 4.00 11.82
CA TYR A 307 17.72 3.90 11.40
C TYR A 307 18.64 3.56 12.57
N GLN A 308 18.52 4.30 13.67
CA GLN A 308 19.35 4.06 14.86
C GLN A 308 19.17 2.64 15.40
N SER A 309 17.92 2.15 15.46
CA SER A 309 17.66 0.77 15.92
C SER A 309 18.33 -0.28 15.03
N MET A 310 18.47 -0.02 13.72
CA MET A 310 19.17 -0.91 12.79
C MET A 310 20.69 -0.81 12.89
N VAL A 311 21.20 0.36 13.21
CA VAL A 311 22.63 0.56 13.53
C VAL A 311 23.01 -0.17 14.82
N ASP A 312 22.17 -0.09 15.84
CA ASP A 312 22.40 -0.71 17.15
C ASP A 312 22.45 -2.25 17.09
N VAL A 313 21.87 -2.83 16.05
CA VAL A 313 21.91 -4.29 15.80
C VAL A 313 22.86 -4.67 14.64
N ASP A 314 23.73 -3.74 14.22
CA ASP A 314 24.73 -3.94 13.18
C ASP A 314 24.18 -4.35 11.79
N VAL A 315 22.94 -3.94 11.49
CA VAL A 315 22.29 -4.19 10.18
C VAL A 315 22.58 -3.06 9.20
N LEU A 316 22.60 -1.82 9.67
CA LEU A 316 22.94 -0.66 8.86
C LEU A 316 24.25 -0.02 9.34
N PRO A 317 25.06 0.53 8.42
CA PRO A 317 26.28 1.23 8.78
C PRO A 317 25.95 2.55 9.49
N ARG A 318 26.88 3.01 10.35
CA ARG A 318 26.83 4.36 10.93
C ARG A 318 27.09 5.42 9.86
N GLY A 319 26.51 6.61 10.03
CA GLY A 319 26.81 7.77 9.18
C GLY A 319 26.04 7.82 7.86
N LEU A 320 24.99 6.99 7.70
CA LEU A 320 24.10 7.10 6.55
C LEU A 320 23.29 8.40 6.63
N ASP A 321 23.19 9.13 5.53
CA ASP A 321 22.35 10.32 5.43
C ASP A 321 20.86 9.92 5.30
N VAL A 322 20.19 9.80 6.47
CA VAL A 322 18.80 9.36 6.58
C VAL A 322 17.84 10.28 5.83
N ALA A 323 18.14 11.59 5.72
CA ALA A 323 17.30 12.54 5.01
C ALA A 323 17.20 12.25 3.50
N ARG A 324 18.14 11.48 2.96
CA ARG A 324 18.11 11.03 1.58
C ARG A 324 17.13 9.87 1.34
N ALA A 325 16.64 9.20 2.38
CA ALA A 325 15.77 8.04 2.23
C ALA A 325 14.31 8.41 1.90
N TYR A 326 13.87 9.62 2.21
CA TYR A 326 12.47 10.02 2.10
C TYR A 326 12.30 11.52 1.85
N THR A 327 11.05 11.94 1.59
CA THR A 327 10.59 13.34 1.69
C THR A 327 9.19 13.39 2.30
N LEU A 328 8.89 14.44 3.04
CA LEU A 328 7.56 14.70 3.61
C LEU A 328 6.67 15.59 2.72
N ASP A 329 7.17 15.98 1.56
CA ASP A 329 6.54 16.96 0.66
C ASP A 329 5.13 16.57 0.16
N PHE A 330 4.84 15.28 0.07
CA PHE A 330 3.62 14.77 -0.56
C PHE A 330 2.57 14.28 0.45
N VAL A 331 2.92 14.15 1.72
CA VAL A 331 2.08 13.55 2.77
C VAL A 331 1.82 14.51 3.93
N ASN A 332 1.28 14.01 5.05
CA ASN A 332 0.97 14.78 6.27
C ASN A 332 -0.11 15.86 6.08
N LYS A 333 -1.06 15.62 5.15
CA LYS A 333 -2.13 16.56 4.79
C LYS A 333 -3.49 16.22 5.43
N GLY A 334 -3.53 15.27 6.33
CA GLY A 334 -4.73 14.88 7.07
C GLY A 334 -5.72 14.00 6.32
N ILE A 335 -5.39 13.49 5.12
CA ILE A 335 -6.29 12.59 4.36
C ILE A 335 -6.48 11.30 5.16
N GLY A 336 -7.74 10.91 5.40
CA GLY A 336 -8.07 9.70 6.16
C GLY A 336 -7.69 9.75 7.64
N LYS A 337 -7.47 10.94 8.20
CA LYS A 337 -7.27 11.12 9.64
C LYS A 337 -8.52 10.69 10.38
N PRO A 338 -8.41 9.92 11.50
CA PRO A 338 -9.57 9.61 12.32
C PRO A 338 -10.16 10.91 12.90
N THR A 339 -11.49 10.98 12.90
CA THR A 339 -12.29 12.08 13.48
C THR A 339 -12.36 11.97 14.99
#